data_1194b079a3295f23673c00f023c04956
#
_entry.id   1194b079a3295f23673c00f023c04956
#
_cell.length_a   1.000
_cell.length_b   1.000
_cell.length_c   1.000
_cell.angle_alpha   90.00
_cell.angle_beta   90.00
_cell.angle_gamma   90.00
#
_symmetry.space_group_name_H-M   'P 1'
#
loop_
_entity.id
_entity.type
_entity.pdbx_description
1 polymer ?
#
loop_
_entity_poly.entity_id
_entity_poly.type
_entity_poly.pdbx_seq_one_letter_code
_entity_poly.pdbx_strand_id
1 'polypeptide(L)'
;MSRIETRELAMEFLFQCFFRTDPVAGQLDVFQENHPELAGDETYFVDLVYGVFNKRDEIDGLFAPFLKKWKLERLPLTDRIILEIAVYEIKNFEDIPTSVSINEAVKLAKKYGTDNSGSYINGVLSSFEKSL
;
A
#
# COMPACT_ATOMS: atom_id res chain seq x y z
N MET A 1 -5.97 17.69 -4.38
CA MET A 1 -6.09 16.24 -4.31
C MET A 1 -6.10 15.79 -2.88
N SER A 2 -6.97 14.86 -2.51
CA SER A 2 -7.03 14.33 -1.15
C SER A 2 -5.98 13.26 -0.92
N ARG A 3 -5.64 13.01 0.35
CA ARG A 3 -4.74 11.92 0.73
C ARG A 3 -5.32 10.56 0.32
N ILE A 4 -6.65 10.43 0.32
CA ILE A 4 -7.34 9.21 -0.15
C ILE A 4 -7.02 8.96 -1.62
N GLU A 5 -7.13 9.98 -2.46
CA GLU A 5 -6.79 9.86 -3.89
C GLU A 5 -5.31 9.59 -4.11
N THR A 6 -4.45 10.20 -3.30
CA THR A 6 -3.01 9.96 -3.38
C THR A 6 -2.68 8.49 -3.07
N ARG A 7 -3.34 7.88 -2.08
CA ARG A 7 -3.16 6.45 -1.79
C ARG A 7 -3.61 5.57 -2.94
N GLU A 8 -4.71 5.92 -3.61
CA GLU A 8 -5.17 5.17 -4.80
C GLU A 8 -4.13 5.21 -5.91
N LEU A 9 -3.55 6.37 -6.16
CA LEU A 9 -2.51 6.50 -7.18
C LEU A 9 -1.22 5.77 -6.77
N ALA A 10 -0.88 5.78 -5.49
CA ALA A 10 0.25 5.00 -5.00
C ALA A 10 0.05 3.49 -5.22
N MET A 11 -1.16 3.00 -4.95
CA MET A 11 -1.51 1.60 -5.21
C MET A 11 -1.38 1.28 -6.71
N GLU A 12 -1.89 2.15 -7.57
CA GLU A 12 -1.83 1.98 -9.02
C GLU A 12 -0.38 1.96 -9.50
N PHE A 13 0.45 2.87 -9.02
CA PHE A 13 1.88 2.91 -9.37
C PHE A 13 2.60 1.64 -8.92
N LEU A 14 2.40 1.22 -7.69
CA LEU A 14 3.03 0.01 -7.16
C LEU A 14 2.57 -1.25 -7.90
N PHE A 15 1.30 -1.28 -8.32
CA PHE A 15 0.78 -2.36 -9.13
C PHE A 15 1.53 -2.46 -10.46
N GLN A 16 1.71 -1.34 -11.17
CA GLN A 16 2.44 -1.38 -12.44
C GLN A 16 3.89 -1.84 -12.28
N CYS A 17 4.52 -1.56 -11.15
CA CYS A 17 5.91 -1.97 -10.91
C CYS A 17 6.09 -3.49 -10.88
N PHE A 18 5.04 -4.26 -10.60
CA PHE A 18 5.10 -5.72 -10.66
C PHE A 18 5.21 -6.25 -12.10
N PHE A 19 4.77 -5.48 -13.07
CA PHE A 19 4.69 -5.92 -14.47
C PHE A 19 5.72 -5.26 -15.36
N ARG A 20 6.53 -4.35 -14.83
CA ARG A 20 7.51 -3.61 -15.59
C ARG A 20 8.91 -3.82 -15.02
N THR A 21 9.88 -3.92 -15.92
CA THR A 21 11.28 -4.16 -15.54
C THR A 21 12.16 -2.91 -15.71
N ASP A 22 11.65 -1.85 -16.31
CA ASP A 22 12.40 -0.62 -16.44
C ASP A 22 12.63 0.04 -15.06
N PRO A 23 13.67 0.87 -14.92
CA PRO A 23 14.02 1.48 -13.63
C PRO A 23 12.85 2.24 -13.01
N VAL A 24 12.65 2.04 -11.70
CA VAL A 24 11.52 2.64 -10.98
C VAL A 24 11.56 4.16 -11.02
N ALA A 25 12.74 4.77 -10.99
CA ALA A 25 12.87 6.23 -11.03
C ALA A 25 12.28 6.81 -12.33
N GLY A 26 12.56 6.16 -13.47
CA GLY A 26 12.01 6.58 -14.76
C GLY A 26 10.50 6.36 -14.83
N GLN A 27 10.00 5.24 -14.29
CA GLN A 27 8.57 4.99 -14.21
C GLN A 27 7.87 6.05 -13.36
N LEU A 28 8.48 6.44 -12.24
CA LEU A 28 7.93 7.44 -11.34
C LEU A 28 7.85 8.81 -12.02
N ASP A 29 8.88 9.21 -12.74
CA ASP A 29 8.90 10.49 -13.48
C ASP A 29 7.73 10.56 -14.46
N VAL A 30 7.52 9.51 -15.25
CA VAL A 30 6.43 9.44 -16.22
C VAL A 30 5.07 9.45 -15.52
N PHE A 31 4.95 8.70 -14.42
CA PHE A 31 3.71 8.65 -13.67
C PHE A 31 3.34 10.03 -13.11
N GLN A 32 4.30 10.75 -12.55
CA GLN A 32 4.08 12.09 -12.02
C GLN A 32 3.73 13.09 -13.13
N GLU A 33 4.35 12.98 -14.30
CA GLU A 33 3.99 13.82 -15.46
C GLU A 33 2.54 13.60 -15.89
N ASN A 34 2.07 12.35 -15.84
CA ASN A 34 0.71 12.00 -16.21
C ASN A 34 -0.31 12.31 -15.10
N HIS A 35 0.15 12.61 -13.90
CA HIS A 35 -0.69 12.91 -12.75
C HIS A 35 -0.23 14.21 -12.06
N PRO A 36 -0.37 15.37 -12.73
CA PRO A 36 0.11 16.65 -12.16
C PRO A 36 -0.61 17.03 -10.87
N GLU A 37 -1.79 16.46 -10.61
CA GLU A 37 -2.52 16.66 -9.37
C GLU A 37 -1.75 16.17 -8.13
N LEU A 38 -0.77 15.27 -8.31
CA LEU A 38 0.09 14.80 -7.22
C LEU A 38 0.98 15.87 -6.62
N ALA A 39 1.18 16.99 -7.32
CA ALA A 39 2.05 18.07 -6.83
C ALA A 39 1.64 18.59 -5.45
N GLY A 40 0.36 18.50 -5.09
CA GLY A 40 -0.13 18.93 -3.78
C GLY A 40 0.19 17.96 -2.64
N ASP A 41 0.55 16.71 -2.92
CA ASP A 41 0.86 15.69 -1.91
C ASP A 41 2.08 14.84 -2.32
N GLU A 42 2.98 15.45 -3.06
CA GLU A 42 4.12 14.76 -3.70
C GLU A 42 5.06 14.10 -2.69
N THR A 43 5.38 14.80 -1.61
CA THR A 43 6.30 14.27 -0.60
C THR A 43 5.77 12.96 -0.01
N TYR A 44 4.50 12.93 0.34
CA TYR A 44 3.87 11.71 0.84
C TYR A 44 3.88 10.60 -0.21
N PHE A 45 3.49 10.94 -1.44
CA PHE A 45 3.42 9.96 -2.54
C PHE A 45 4.77 9.31 -2.81
N VAL A 46 5.81 10.14 -2.98
CA VAL A 46 7.16 9.66 -3.29
C VAL A 46 7.72 8.83 -2.15
N ASP A 47 7.58 9.29 -0.90
CA ASP A 47 8.04 8.54 0.27
C ASP A 47 7.34 7.17 0.33
N LEU A 48 6.03 7.15 0.14
CA LEU A 48 5.26 5.91 0.21
C LEU A 48 5.68 4.91 -0.87
N VAL A 49 5.72 5.33 -2.13
CA VAL A 49 6.00 4.39 -3.22
C VAL A 49 7.46 3.92 -3.21
N TYR A 50 8.42 4.80 -2.96
CA TYR A 50 9.82 4.39 -2.83
C TYR A 50 10.04 3.53 -1.60
N GLY A 51 9.42 3.89 -0.48
CA GLY A 51 9.54 3.11 0.76
C GLY A 51 9.03 1.69 0.58
N VAL A 52 7.85 1.53 0.00
CA VAL A 52 7.29 0.20 -0.27
C VAL A 52 8.15 -0.54 -1.28
N PHE A 53 8.51 0.09 -2.39
CA PHE A 53 9.31 -0.55 -3.44
C PHE A 53 10.65 -1.04 -2.90
N ASN A 54 11.37 -0.21 -2.16
CA ASN A 54 12.71 -0.53 -1.67
C ASN A 54 12.72 -1.47 -0.48
N LYS A 55 11.67 -1.47 0.35
CA LYS A 55 11.59 -2.27 1.59
C LYS A 55 10.54 -3.37 1.51
N ARG A 56 10.16 -3.77 0.30
CA ARG A 56 9.07 -4.72 0.12
C ARG A 56 9.26 -6.01 0.90
N ASP A 57 10.44 -6.62 0.84
CA ASP A 57 10.68 -7.89 1.53
C ASP A 57 10.57 -7.73 3.05
N GLU A 58 11.07 -6.64 3.59
CA GLU A 58 10.95 -6.33 5.01
C GLU A 58 9.48 -6.12 5.40
N ILE A 59 8.76 -5.34 4.62
CA ILE A 59 7.34 -5.04 4.87
C ILE A 59 6.52 -6.32 4.79
N ASP A 60 6.72 -7.13 3.76
CA ASP A 60 6.01 -8.39 3.58
C ASP A 60 6.24 -9.33 4.77
N GLY A 61 7.47 -9.36 5.29
CA GLY A 61 7.81 -10.15 6.46
C GLY A 61 7.09 -9.70 7.73
N LEU A 62 6.71 -8.43 7.81
CA LEU A 62 6.00 -7.90 8.97
C LEU A 62 4.55 -8.37 9.04
N PHE A 63 3.86 -8.47 7.90
CA PHE A 63 2.45 -8.88 7.94
C PHE A 63 2.20 -10.34 7.57
N ALA A 64 3.17 -11.00 6.92
CA ALA A 64 3.02 -12.40 6.51
C ALA A 64 2.59 -13.35 7.64
N PRO A 65 3.10 -13.20 8.88
CA PRO A 65 2.66 -14.09 9.99
C PRO A 65 1.16 -14.01 10.29
N PHE A 66 0.48 -12.97 9.85
CA PHE A 66 -0.94 -12.76 10.13
C PHE A 66 -1.85 -13.15 8.98
N LEU A 67 -1.28 -13.67 7.88
CA LEU A 67 -2.05 -14.18 6.74
C LEU A 67 -2.55 -15.58 7.08
N LYS A 68 -3.83 -15.71 7.41
CA LYS A 68 -4.39 -16.99 7.88
C LYS A 68 -4.82 -17.93 6.76
N LYS A 69 -5.27 -17.40 5.63
CA LYS A 69 -5.80 -18.18 4.50
C LYS A 69 -4.80 -18.37 3.37
N TRP A 70 -3.86 -17.47 3.23
CA TRP A 70 -3.02 -17.37 2.05
C TRP A 70 -1.54 -17.38 2.43
N LYS A 71 -0.74 -18.05 1.61
CA LYS A 71 0.68 -17.75 1.58
C LYS A 71 0.88 -16.44 0.84
N LEU A 72 1.92 -15.70 1.16
CA LEU A 72 2.18 -14.40 0.54
C LEU A 72 2.14 -14.47 -0.98
N GLU A 73 2.74 -15.51 -1.58
CA GLU A 73 2.84 -15.69 -3.02
C GLU A 73 1.49 -15.94 -3.68
N ARG A 74 0.50 -16.37 -2.89
CA ARG A 74 -0.84 -16.68 -3.39
C ARG A 74 -1.86 -15.61 -3.10
N LEU A 75 -1.48 -14.61 -2.30
CA LEU A 75 -2.35 -13.51 -1.97
C LEU A 75 -2.66 -12.72 -3.24
N PRO A 76 -3.92 -12.34 -3.49
CA PRO A 76 -4.24 -11.48 -4.62
C PRO A 76 -3.36 -10.23 -4.60
N LEU A 77 -2.81 -9.85 -5.75
CA LEU A 77 -1.82 -8.76 -5.82
C LEU A 77 -2.37 -7.44 -5.29
N THR A 78 -3.63 -7.14 -5.58
CA THR A 78 -4.26 -5.93 -5.06
C THR A 78 -4.26 -5.92 -3.53
N ASP A 79 -4.65 -7.03 -2.89
CA ASP A 79 -4.67 -7.15 -1.43
C ASP A 79 -3.26 -7.02 -0.86
N ARG A 80 -2.28 -7.64 -1.51
CA ARG A 80 -0.88 -7.56 -1.09
C ARG A 80 -0.36 -6.11 -1.09
N ILE A 81 -0.62 -5.38 -2.17
CA ILE A 81 -0.16 -4.00 -2.29
C ILE A 81 -0.84 -3.11 -1.24
N ILE A 82 -2.14 -3.30 -1.01
CA ILE A 82 -2.87 -2.55 0.01
C ILE A 82 -2.27 -2.80 1.40
N LEU A 83 -1.96 -4.05 1.72
CA LEU A 83 -1.30 -4.40 2.98
C LEU A 83 0.09 -3.78 3.09
N GLU A 84 0.86 -3.80 2.01
CA GLU A 84 2.19 -3.18 1.98
C GLU A 84 2.12 -1.68 2.25
N ILE A 85 1.19 -0.99 1.63
CA ILE A 85 0.98 0.44 1.85
C ILE A 85 0.63 0.73 3.31
N ALA A 86 -0.34 0.00 3.86
CA ALA A 86 -0.81 0.23 5.22
C ALA A 86 0.27 -0.06 6.26
N VAL A 87 1.00 -1.15 6.12
CA VAL A 87 2.07 -1.51 7.04
C VAL A 87 3.21 -0.48 6.97
N TYR A 88 3.56 -0.04 5.77
CA TYR A 88 4.57 1.01 5.63
C TYR A 88 4.15 2.30 6.33
N GLU A 89 2.91 2.74 6.15
CA GLU A 89 2.40 3.94 6.84
C GLU A 89 2.45 3.77 8.36
N ILE A 90 1.97 2.65 8.86
CA ILE A 90 1.93 2.39 10.30
C ILE A 90 3.33 2.44 10.91
N LYS A 91 4.34 1.93 10.20
CA LYS A 91 5.72 1.87 10.71
C LYS A 91 6.48 3.17 10.53
N ASN A 92 6.15 4.00 9.54
CA ASN A 92 7.02 5.10 9.12
C ASN A 92 6.40 6.50 9.18
N PHE A 93 5.07 6.63 9.31
CA PHE A 93 4.40 7.92 9.38
C PHE A 93 3.76 8.10 10.76
N GLU A 94 4.53 8.64 11.70
CA GLU A 94 4.06 8.83 13.08
C GLU A 94 2.87 9.79 13.19
N ASP A 95 2.74 10.72 12.25
CA ASP A 95 1.65 11.70 12.22
C ASP A 95 0.35 11.13 11.68
N ILE A 96 0.36 9.91 11.13
CA ILE A 96 -0.86 9.23 10.68
C ILE A 96 -1.27 8.21 11.74
N PRO A 97 -2.43 8.40 12.39
CA PRO A 97 -2.92 7.40 13.34
C PRO A 97 -3.10 6.04 12.70
N THR A 98 -2.73 4.97 13.40
CA THR A 98 -2.83 3.60 12.90
C THR A 98 -4.25 3.27 12.44
N SER A 99 -5.26 3.74 13.19
CA SER A 99 -6.66 3.53 12.82
C SER A 99 -7.01 4.13 11.45
N VAL A 100 -6.39 5.25 11.09
CA VAL A 100 -6.60 5.88 9.78
C VAL A 100 -6.00 5.01 8.68
N SER A 101 -4.76 4.53 8.86
CA SER A 101 -4.12 3.65 7.87
C SER A 101 -4.93 2.37 7.66
N ILE A 102 -5.44 1.77 8.72
CA ILE A 102 -6.26 0.56 8.62
C ILE A 102 -7.58 0.85 7.91
N ASN A 103 -8.29 1.91 8.31
CA ASN A 103 -9.57 2.26 7.69
C ASN A 103 -9.44 2.57 6.21
N GLU A 104 -8.40 3.28 5.82
CA GLU A 104 -8.16 3.60 4.41
C GLU A 104 -7.80 2.35 3.60
N ALA A 105 -7.04 1.43 4.18
CA ALA A 105 -6.73 0.16 3.54
C ALA A 105 -8.00 -0.66 3.30
N VAL A 106 -8.89 -0.70 4.29
CA VAL A 106 -10.18 -1.42 4.15
C VAL A 106 -11.03 -0.79 3.05
N LYS A 107 -11.08 0.53 2.95
CA LYS A 107 -11.81 1.21 1.87
C LYS A 107 -11.24 0.88 0.50
N LEU A 108 -9.92 0.86 0.35
CA LEU A 108 -9.28 0.47 -0.91
C LEU A 108 -9.61 -0.97 -1.27
N ALA A 109 -9.59 -1.86 -0.28
CA ALA A 109 -9.91 -3.26 -0.48
C ALA A 109 -11.36 -3.46 -0.94
N LYS A 110 -12.30 -2.69 -0.38
CA LYS A 110 -13.70 -2.74 -0.79
C LYS A 110 -13.90 -2.21 -2.22
N LYS A 111 -13.10 -1.23 -2.61
CA LYS A 111 -13.22 -0.62 -3.94
C LYS A 111 -12.56 -1.46 -5.04
N TYR A 112 -11.40 -2.05 -4.76
CA TYR A 112 -10.57 -2.69 -5.77
C TYR A 112 -10.39 -4.20 -5.60
N GLY A 113 -10.71 -4.75 -4.44
CA GLY A 113 -10.55 -6.17 -4.16
C GLY A 113 -11.83 -6.96 -4.43
N THR A 114 -11.87 -8.17 -3.87
CA THR A 114 -13.05 -9.02 -3.90
C THR A 114 -13.99 -8.66 -2.76
N ASP A 115 -15.17 -9.30 -2.72
CA ASP A 115 -16.17 -9.06 -1.68
C ASP A 115 -15.64 -9.32 -0.26
N ASN A 116 -14.64 -10.21 -0.14
CA ASN A 116 -14.06 -10.58 1.15
C ASN A 116 -12.79 -9.80 1.53
N SER A 117 -12.25 -9.01 0.60
CA SER A 117 -10.96 -8.34 0.81
C SER A 117 -11.00 -7.37 1.98
N GLY A 118 -12.06 -6.57 2.11
CA GLY A 118 -12.15 -5.58 3.17
C GLY A 118 -12.04 -6.20 4.55
N SER A 119 -12.82 -7.22 4.86
CA SER A 119 -12.80 -7.88 6.16
C SER A 119 -11.49 -8.64 6.38
N TYR A 120 -10.95 -9.27 5.34
CA TYR A 120 -9.68 -9.98 5.43
C TYR A 120 -8.53 -9.04 5.78
N ILE A 121 -8.41 -7.94 5.06
CA ILE A 121 -7.37 -6.93 5.29
C ILE A 121 -7.50 -6.31 6.68
N ASN A 122 -8.73 -6.01 7.10
CA ASN A 122 -8.96 -5.50 8.45
C ASN A 122 -8.46 -6.48 9.50
N GLY A 123 -8.72 -7.77 9.33
CA GLY A 123 -8.26 -8.78 10.27
C GLY A 123 -6.73 -8.90 10.33
N VAL A 124 -6.07 -8.90 9.18
CA VAL A 124 -4.61 -8.96 9.11
C VAL A 124 -3.99 -7.73 9.78
N LEU A 125 -4.46 -6.53 9.44
CA LEU A 125 -3.89 -5.29 9.98
C LEU A 125 -4.19 -5.11 11.47
N SER A 126 -5.36 -5.53 11.94
CA SER A 126 -5.67 -5.49 13.37
C SER A 126 -4.76 -6.41 14.17
N SER A 127 -4.47 -7.60 13.65
CA SER A 127 -3.53 -8.52 14.29
C SER A 127 -2.10 -7.96 14.27
N PHE A 128 -1.72 -7.35 13.17
CA PHE A 128 -0.41 -6.69 13.07
C PHE A 128 -0.29 -5.56 14.09
N GLU A 129 -1.31 -4.71 14.20
CA GLU A 129 -1.32 -3.61 15.17
C GLU A 129 -1.13 -4.11 16.60
N LYS A 130 -1.82 -5.19 16.97
CA LYS A 130 -1.71 -5.79 18.32
C LYS A 130 -0.32 -6.33 18.61
N SER A 131 0.47 -6.62 17.58
CA SER A 131 1.83 -7.15 17.73
C SER A 131 2.88 -6.06 17.98
N LEU A 132 2.51 -4.81 17.81
CA LEU A 132 3.44 -3.67 17.96
C LEU A 132 3.71 -3.31 19.41
#